data_fbebfbef663c9da30a973bcc7ce5078e
#
_entry.id   fbebfbef663c9da30a973bcc7ce5078e
#
_cell.length_a   1.000
_cell.length_b   1.000
_cell.length_c   1.000
_cell.angle_alpha   90.00
_cell.angle_beta   90.00
_cell.angle_gamma   90.00
#
_symmetry.space_group_name_H-M   'P 1'
#
loop_
_entity.id
_entity.type
_entity.pdbx_description
1 polymer ?
#
loop_
_entity_poly.entity_id
_entity_poly.type
_entity_poly.pdbx_seq_one_letter_code
_entity_poly.pdbx_strand_id
1 'polypeptide(L)'
;MESAYLVQLPFNEEQYIAPNFSGGGEQIKRDLEVNGRLWRGMTLDGCLQFRIWAPDELAASAPSTITTKRAARPLPDFGIGPWGGFKLVSGDFVEIVNSLDPDKHQFIRIKNVIDQNGKSINKSYYIMNIVITARALFFDRSNITIRDTKLDNTIDGSTSILRTVKIGNPFKLTFHKNMIPQSNIWHGTIDDVNELFFSEALIARVRQAGLSPLNIRSVKIL
;
A
#
# COMPACT_ATOMS: atom_id res chain seq x y z
N MET A 1 -18.60 -10.98 -2.41
CA MET A 1 -17.24 -11.15 -2.96
C MET A 1 -16.95 -12.64 -2.93
N GLU A 2 -16.56 -13.24 -4.05
CA GLU A 2 -16.32 -14.68 -4.17
C GLU A 2 -14.84 -15.03 -4.00
N SER A 3 -13.97 -14.14 -4.39
CA SER A 3 -12.52 -14.30 -4.28
C SER A 3 -11.84 -13.01 -3.85
N ALA A 4 -10.72 -13.15 -3.14
CA ALA A 4 -9.82 -12.08 -2.77
C ALA A 4 -8.38 -12.48 -3.07
N TYR A 5 -7.52 -11.50 -3.26
CA TYR A 5 -6.12 -11.71 -3.59
C TYR A 5 -5.23 -10.86 -2.69
N LEU A 6 -4.25 -11.49 -2.06
CA LEU A 6 -3.13 -10.79 -1.45
C LEU A 6 -2.27 -10.19 -2.54
N VAL A 7 -2.01 -8.90 -2.45
CA VAL A 7 -1.13 -8.18 -3.38
C VAL A 7 0.24 -8.02 -2.73
N GLN A 8 1.23 -8.63 -3.33
CA GLN A 8 2.62 -8.47 -2.94
C GLN A 8 3.28 -7.48 -3.89
N LEU A 9 3.83 -6.41 -3.34
CA LEU A 9 4.69 -5.52 -4.11
C LEU A 9 5.98 -6.27 -4.48
N PRO A 10 6.51 -6.08 -5.69
CA PRO A 10 7.75 -6.73 -6.08
C PRO A 10 8.90 -6.22 -5.19
N PHE A 11 9.42 -7.08 -4.31
CA PHE A 11 10.62 -6.78 -3.52
C PHE A 11 11.92 -7.01 -4.28
N ASN A 12 11.84 -7.44 -5.53
CA ASN A 12 13.04 -7.64 -6.32
C ASN A 12 13.55 -6.28 -6.80
N GLU A 13 14.64 -5.81 -6.20
CA GLU A 13 15.32 -4.55 -6.57
C GLU A 13 15.67 -4.49 -8.07
N GLU A 14 15.88 -5.64 -8.72
CA GLU A 14 16.12 -5.70 -10.15
C GLU A 14 14.86 -5.40 -10.98
N GLN A 15 13.67 -5.70 -10.45
CA GLN A 15 12.40 -5.51 -11.15
C GLN A 15 11.75 -4.15 -10.84
N TYR A 16 11.91 -3.65 -9.62
CA TYR A 16 11.32 -2.40 -9.21
C TYR A 16 12.30 -1.51 -8.45
N ILE A 17 12.67 -0.40 -9.03
CA ILE A 17 13.43 0.65 -8.36
C ILE A 17 12.45 1.74 -7.95
N ALA A 18 12.26 1.90 -6.64
CA ALA A 18 11.43 2.97 -6.11
C ALA A 18 11.88 4.33 -6.65
N PRO A 19 10.97 5.17 -7.14
CA PRO A 19 11.30 6.49 -7.63
C PRO A 19 11.72 7.40 -6.47
N ASN A 20 12.39 8.49 -6.78
CA ASN A 20 12.64 9.56 -5.81
C ASN A 20 11.41 10.48 -5.76
N PHE A 21 11.00 10.83 -4.55
CA PHE A 21 9.95 11.81 -4.28
C PHE A 21 10.56 13.10 -3.77
N SER A 22 10.10 14.25 -4.28
CA SER A 22 10.58 15.58 -3.89
C SER A 22 9.50 16.64 -4.06
N GLY A 23 9.81 17.88 -3.67
CA GLY A 23 8.92 19.02 -3.83
C GLY A 23 7.78 19.05 -2.80
N GLY A 24 8.02 18.60 -1.57
CA GLY A 24 7.08 18.55 -0.46
C GLY A 24 7.12 17.22 0.29
N GLY A 25 6.17 17.04 1.19
CA GLY A 25 5.98 15.81 1.94
C GLY A 25 6.61 15.75 3.32
N GLU A 26 7.50 16.68 3.66
CA GLU A 26 8.16 16.73 4.98
C GLU A 26 7.15 16.97 6.11
N GLN A 27 6.10 17.75 5.86
CA GLN A 27 5.05 17.97 6.85
C GLN A 27 4.23 16.70 7.09
N ILE A 28 3.86 15.99 6.00
CA ILE A 28 3.16 14.68 6.12
C ILE A 28 4.02 13.71 6.91
N LYS A 29 5.31 13.62 6.59
CA LYS A 29 6.23 12.71 7.28
C LYS A 29 6.30 13.03 8.78
N ARG A 30 6.48 14.30 9.13
CA ARG A 30 6.51 14.75 10.54
C ARG A 30 5.19 14.47 11.26
N ASP A 31 4.07 14.74 10.60
CA ASP A 31 2.74 14.47 11.18
C ASP A 31 2.50 12.97 11.42
N LEU A 32 2.96 12.13 10.51
CA LEU A 32 2.92 10.67 10.66
C LEU A 32 3.81 10.20 11.83
N GLU A 33 4.96 10.82 12.02
CA GLU A 33 5.90 10.48 13.08
C GLU A 33 5.43 10.97 14.48
N VAL A 34 4.81 12.16 14.55
CA VAL A 34 4.46 12.82 15.82
C VAL A 34 3.01 12.58 16.23
N ASN A 35 2.07 12.64 15.30
CA ASN A 35 0.63 12.55 15.57
C ASN A 35 0.09 11.14 15.29
N GLY A 36 0.56 10.13 16.01
CA GLY A 36 0.15 8.72 15.84
C GLY A 36 -1.37 8.44 15.84
N ARG A 37 -2.22 9.48 15.89
CA ARG A 37 -3.67 9.41 15.68
C ARG A 37 -4.05 9.29 14.22
N LEU A 38 -3.23 9.82 13.30
CA LEU A 38 -3.50 9.82 11.86
C LEU A 38 -3.02 8.53 11.18
N TRP A 39 -2.15 7.79 11.84
CA TRP A 39 -1.73 6.50 11.33
C TRP A 39 -1.62 5.46 12.44
N ARG A 40 -1.92 4.25 12.10
CA ARG A 40 -1.70 3.09 12.95
C ARG A 40 -0.96 2.02 12.15
N GLY A 41 0.14 1.60 12.70
CA GLY A 41 0.88 0.45 12.21
C GLY A 41 2.05 0.84 11.35
N MET A 42 3.23 0.56 11.86
CA MET A 42 4.35 0.26 11.01
C MET A 42 4.04 -1.08 10.34
N THR A 43 4.16 -1.14 9.03
CA THR A 43 4.33 -2.42 8.36
C THR A 43 5.66 -3.02 8.78
N LEU A 44 5.89 -4.30 8.52
CA LEU A 44 7.18 -4.98 8.74
C LEU A 44 8.40 -4.19 8.25
N ASP A 45 8.19 -3.31 7.27
CA ASP A 45 9.22 -2.49 6.62
C ASP A 45 9.30 -1.06 7.17
N GLY A 46 8.63 -0.75 8.28
CA GLY A 46 8.59 0.61 8.83
C GLY A 46 7.82 1.61 7.98
N CYS A 47 6.87 1.16 7.19
CA CYS A 47 6.15 1.97 6.23
C CYS A 47 5.02 2.77 6.87
N LEU A 48 4.98 4.07 6.60
CA LEU A 48 3.96 4.99 7.11
C LEU A 48 2.77 5.09 6.15
N GLN A 49 1.55 5.12 6.69
CA GLN A 49 0.32 5.34 5.93
C GLN A 49 -0.78 5.93 6.80
N PHE A 50 -1.70 6.68 6.22
CA PHE A 50 -2.91 7.07 6.91
C PHE A 50 -3.93 5.93 6.85
N ARG A 51 -4.70 5.76 7.95
CA ARG A 51 -5.89 4.89 7.99
C ARG A 51 -7.19 5.69 7.88
N ILE A 52 -7.07 6.97 7.70
CA ILE A 52 -8.15 7.93 7.49
C ILE A 52 -7.77 8.83 6.33
N TRP A 53 -8.70 9.60 5.82
CA TRP A 53 -8.40 10.66 4.87
C TRP A 53 -7.44 11.66 5.50
N ALA A 54 -6.34 11.95 4.81
CA ALA A 54 -5.49 13.05 5.22
C ALA A 54 -6.24 14.37 5.04
N PRO A 55 -6.17 15.31 6.00
CA PRO A 55 -6.71 16.64 5.83
C PRO A 55 -6.19 17.29 4.53
N ASP A 56 -7.02 18.13 3.89
CA ASP A 56 -6.69 18.73 2.59
C ASP A 56 -5.37 19.52 2.62
N GLU A 57 -5.11 20.24 3.70
CA GLU A 57 -3.88 21.01 3.88
C GLU A 57 -2.64 20.08 3.93
N LEU A 58 -2.79 18.93 4.58
CA LEU A 58 -1.73 17.94 4.67
C LEU A 58 -1.55 17.22 3.33
N ALA A 59 -2.65 16.88 2.65
CA ALA A 59 -2.61 16.30 1.32
C ALA A 59 -1.97 17.25 0.30
N ALA A 60 -2.22 18.55 0.40
CA ALA A 60 -1.62 19.58 -0.44
C ALA A 60 -0.10 19.70 -0.24
N SER A 61 0.43 19.31 0.92
CA SER A 61 1.86 19.29 1.22
C SER A 61 2.59 18.02 0.74
N ALA A 62 1.87 17.08 0.10
CA ALA A 62 2.46 15.83 -0.41
C ALA A 62 3.57 16.11 -1.44
N PRO A 63 4.49 15.14 -1.67
CA PRO A 63 5.50 15.26 -2.70
C PRO A 63 4.87 15.58 -4.06
N SER A 64 5.34 16.65 -4.69
CA SER A 64 4.78 17.13 -5.96
C SER A 64 5.52 16.60 -7.19
N THR A 65 6.69 15.99 -7.00
CA THR A 65 7.56 15.52 -8.08
C THR A 65 8.02 14.09 -7.85
N ILE A 66 7.98 13.30 -8.91
CA ILE A 66 8.59 11.97 -8.99
C ILE A 66 9.72 12.04 -10.00
N THR A 67 10.91 11.53 -9.63
CA THR A 67 12.01 11.30 -10.55
C THR A 67 12.29 9.81 -10.67
N THR A 68 12.20 9.25 -11.88
CA THR A 68 12.53 7.85 -12.11
C THR A 68 14.04 7.66 -12.08
N LYS A 69 14.50 6.56 -11.50
CA LYS A 69 15.95 6.27 -11.40
C LYS A 69 16.56 5.65 -12.67
N ARG A 70 15.73 5.16 -13.58
CA ARG A 70 16.14 4.56 -14.84
C ARG A 70 15.22 5.00 -15.97
N ALA A 71 15.79 5.58 -17.03
CA ALA A 71 15.04 6.00 -18.22
C ALA A 71 14.37 4.82 -18.97
N ALA A 72 14.94 3.63 -18.88
CA ALA A 72 14.52 2.47 -19.65
C ALA A 72 13.34 1.68 -19.05
N ARG A 73 12.92 1.99 -17.81
CA ARG A 73 11.81 1.27 -17.19
C ARG A 73 10.69 2.23 -16.83
N PRO A 74 9.50 2.08 -17.44
CA PRO A 74 8.34 2.87 -17.07
C PRO A 74 7.96 2.59 -15.62
N LEU A 75 7.43 3.60 -14.93
CA LEU A 75 6.82 3.40 -13.62
C LEU A 75 5.63 2.44 -13.76
N PRO A 76 5.45 1.51 -12.82
CA PRO A 76 4.30 0.60 -12.83
C PRO A 76 2.99 1.36 -12.58
N ASP A 77 1.89 0.76 -12.98
CA ASP A 77 0.55 1.32 -12.72
C ASP A 77 0.14 1.21 -11.26
N PHE A 78 0.77 0.31 -10.51
CA PHE A 78 0.63 0.14 -9.08
C PHE A 78 1.98 -0.23 -8.46
N GLY A 79 2.46 0.58 -7.54
CA GLY A 79 3.79 0.41 -6.95
C GLY A 79 3.94 1.01 -5.56
N ILE A 80 5.19 1.07 -5.11
CA ILE A 80 5.55 1.64 -3.81
C ILE A 80 5.50 3.16 -3.92
N GLY A 81 4.73 3.78 -3.04
CA GLY A 81 4.66 5.23 -2.88
C GLY A 81 5.71 5.78 -1.91
N PRO A 82 5.61 7.06 -1.55
CA PRO A 82 6.49 7.66 -0.56
C PRO A 82 6.34 6.96 0.79
N TRP A 83 7.46 6.88 1.51
CA TRP A 83 7.56 6.27 2.86
C TRP A 83 7.09 4.80 2.94
N GLY A 84 6.96 4.11 1.78
CA GLY A 84 6.61 2.69 1.67
C GLY A 84 5.15 2.32 1.95
N GLY A 85 4.46 3.05 2.83
CA GLY A 85 3.07 2.76 3.23
C GLY A 85 2.03 3.13 2.19
N PHE A 86 2.19 4.31 1.60
CA PHE A 86 1.34 4.75 0.50
C PHE A 86 1.64 3.97 -0.78
N LYS A 87 0.70 4.00 -1.70
CA LYS A 87 0.89 3.39 -3.02
C LYS A 87 1.04 4.48 -4.08
N LEU A 88 1.95 4.27 -5.02
CA LEU A 88 2.05 5.05 -6.24
C LEU A 88 1.19 4.38 -7.29
N VAL A 89 0.24 5.12 -7.86
CA VAL A 89 -0.70 4.58 -8.85
C VAL A 89 -0.79 5.49 -10.08
N SER A 90 -0.98 4.88 -11.25
CA SER A 90 -1.24 5.63 -12.48
C SER A 90 -2.66 6.19 -12.52
N GLY A 91 -2.90 7.19 -13.39
CA GLY A 91 -4.24 7.73 -13.64
C GLY A 91 -5.22 6.65 -14.09
N ASP A 92 -4.80 5.76 -14.97
CA ASP A 92 -5.62 4.63 -15.46
C ASP A 92 -6.06 3.70 -14.32
N PHE A 93 -5.15 3.44 -13.36
CA PHE A 93 -5.49 2.67 -12.16
C PHE A 93 -6.50 3.41 -11.27
N VAL A 94 -6.34 4.74 -11.10
CA VAL A 94 -7.28 5.58 -10.34
C VAL A 94 -8.68 5.51 -10.95
N GLU A 95 -8.81 5.60 -12.28
CA GLU A 95 -10.11 5.51 -12.97
C GLU A 95 -10.79 4.16 -12.72
N ILE A 96 -10.03 3.06 -12.79
CA ILE A 96 -10.56 1.72 -12.48
C ILE A 96 -11.06 1.66 -11.03
N VAL A 97 -10.26 2.13 -10.07
CA VAL A 97 -10.65 2.09 -8.65
C VAL A 97 -11.89 2.94 -8.42
N ASN A 98 -11.94 4.16 -8.92
CA ASN A 98 -13.10 5.04 -8.74
C ASN A 98 -14.36 4.49 -9.41
N SER A 99 -14.23 3.73 -10.50
CA SER A 99 -15.39 3.06 -11.12
C SER A 99 -15.98 1.93 -10.27
N LEU A 100 -15.18 1.33 -9.40
CA LEU A 100 -15.58 0.21 -8.54
C LEU A 100 -15.87 0.63 -7.10
N ASP A 101 -15.13 1.59 -6.60
CA ASP A 101 -15.14 2.09 -5.22
C ASP A 101 -15.13 3.62 -5.20
N PRO A 102 -16.19 4.29 -5.70
CA PRO A 102 -16.23 5.75 -5.72
C PRO A 102 -16.07 6.31 -4.31
N ASP A 103 -15.20 7.30 -4.17
CA ASP A 103 -14.96 8.06 -2.94
C ASP A 103 -14.54 7.24 -1.71
N LYS A 104 -14.06 6.01 -1.89
CA LYS A 104 -13.61 5.17 -0.77
C LYS A 104 -12.13 5.31 -0.45
N HIS A 105 -11.32 5.85 -1.38
CA HIS A 105 -9.89 6.00 -1.21
C HIS A 105 -9.45 7.41 -1.59
N GLN A 106 -8.36 7.88 -0.97
CA GLN A 106 -7.81 9.19 -1.27
C GLN A 106 -6.71 9.10 -2.30
N PHE A 107 -6.78 9.99 -3.31
CA PHE A 107 -5.79 10.10 -4.37
C PHE A 107 -5.20 11.51 -4.39
N ILE A 108 -3.92 11.63 -4.13
CA ILE A 108 -3.20 12.90 -4.12
C ILE A 108 -2.38 12.99 -5.41
N ARG A 109 -2.73 13.92 -6.28
CA ARG A 109 -2.09 14.05 -7.59
C ARG A 109 -0.65 14.53 -7.45
N ILE A 110 0.25 13.90 -8.19
CA ILE A 110 1.63 14.34 -8.36
C ILE A 110 1.70 15.25 -9.58
N LYS A 111 2.27 16.45 -9.39
CA LYS A 111 2.29 17.49 -10.44
C LYS A 111 3.30 17.19 -11.54
N ASN A 112 4.48 16.70 -11.16
CA ASN A 112 5.60 16.50 -12.07
C ASN A 112 6.07 15.05 -12.04
N VAL A 113 6.12 14.42 -13.20
CA VAL A 113 6.72 13.09 -13.37
C VAL A 113 7.84 13.25 -14.41
N ILE A 114 9.07 13.07 -13.97
CA ILE A 114 10.25 13.29 -14.80
C ILE A 114 11.15 12.05 -14.82
N ASP A 115 11.87 11.86 -15.89
CA ASP A 115 12.92 10.84 -15.96
C ASP A 115 14.22 11.32 -15.27
N GLN A 116 15.23 10.46 -15.22
CA GLN A 116 16.52 10.76 -14.63
C GLN A 116 17.27 11.92 -15.33
N ASN A 117 16.88 12.28 -16.55
CA ASN A 117 17.46 13.37 -17.35
C ASN A 117 16.64 14.66 -17.22
N GLY A 118 15.61 14.69 -16.39
CA GLY A 118 14.72 15.83 -16.21
C GLY A 118 13.64 15.97 -17.28
N LYS A 119 13.49 15.00 -18.19
CA LYS A 119 12.44 15.03 -19.22
C LYS A 119 11.11 14.60 -18.65
N SER A 120 10.06 15.37 -18.92
CA SER A 120 8.68 15.03 -18.51
C SER A 120 8.21 13.73 -19.11
N ILE A 121 7.55 12.92 -18.27
CA ILE A 121 6.86 11.70 -18.66
C ILE A 121 5.36 12.04 -18.76
N ASN A 122 4.79 11.81 -19.93
CA ASN A 122 3.38 12.10 -20.20
C ASN A 122 2.46 10.98 -19.66
N LYS A 123 2.47 10.77 -18.35
CA LYS A 123 1.57 9.88 -17.64
C LYS A 123 1.27 10.45 -16.26
N SER A 124 0.00 10.51 -15.89
CA SER A 124 -0.42 10.99 -14.57
C SER A 124 -0.16 9.93 -13.50
N TYR A 125 0.31 10.37 -12.34
CA TYR A 125 0.50 9.54 -11.16
C TYR A 125 -0.09 10.19 -9.92
N TYR A 126 -0.48 9.33 -8.98
CA TYR A 126 -1.10 9.72 -7.72
C TYR A 126 -0.48 8.94 -6.57
N ILE A 127 -0.41 9.59 -5.42
CA ILE A 127 -0.20 8.90 -4.15
C ILE A 127 -1.57 8.41 -3.70
N MET A 128 -1.73 7.11 -3.56
CA MET A 128 -2.97 6.51 -3.08
C MET A 128 -2.87 6.18 -1.60
N ASN A 129 -3.81 6.72 -0.82
CA ASN A 129 -4.02 6.39 0.57
C ASN A 129 -5.22 5.44 0.69
N ILE A 130 -4.96 4.21 1.12
CA ILE A 130 -5.98 3.17 1.28
C ILE A 130 -6.47 3.22 2.73
N VAL A 131 -7.68 3.73 2.94
CA VAL A 131 -8.23 3.95 4.29
C VAL A 131 -9.10 2.79 4.79
N ILE A 132 -9.55 1.91 3.90
CA ILE A 132 -10.40 0.78 4.27
C ILE A 132 -9.55 -0.32 4.91
N THR A 133 -9.94 -0.75 6.11
CA THR A 133 -9.28 -1.84 6.83
C THR A 133 -10.29 -2.90 7.25
N ALA A 134 -9.87 -4.16 7.31
CA ALA A 134 -10.70 -5.26 7.76
C ALA A 134 -9.91 -6.27 8.60
N ARG A 135 -10.57 -6.86 9.60
CA ARG A 135 -10.06 -8.00 10.39
C ARG A 135 -10.77 -9.27 9.96
N ALA A 136 -10.63 -9.63 8.71
CA ALA A 136 -11.35 -10.75 8.11
C ALA A 136 -10.61 -12.10 8.21
N LEU A 137 -9.37 -12.13 8.71
CA LEU A 137 -8.55 -13.32 8.73
C LEU A 137 -9.09 -14.39 9.69
N PHE A 138 -9.20 -15.62 9.19
CA PHE A 138 -9.52 -16.81 9.97
C PHE A 138 -8.21 -17.50 10.39
N PHE A 139 -7.73 -17.21 11.59
CA PHE A 139 -6.44 -17.69 12.08
C PHE A 139 -6.32 -19.22 12.03
N ASP A 140 -7.28 -19.94 12.61
CA ASP A 140 -7.27 -21.40 12.70
C ASP A 140 -7.33 -22.12 11.34
N ARG A 141 -7.66 -21.39 10.29
CA ARG A 141 -7.75 -21.89 8.92
C ARG A 141 -6.65 -21.38 7.99
N SER A 142 -5.77 -20.53 8.50
CA SER A 142 -4.67 -19.91 7.77
C SER A 142 -3.34 -20.48 8.21
N ASN A 143 -2.38 -20.57 7.29
CA ASN A 143 -1.01 -20.97 7.61
C ASN A 143 -0.18 -19.74 7.91
N ILE A 144 -0.24 -19.28 9.15
CA ILE A 144 0.48 -18.10 9.62
C ILE A 144 1.18 -18.40 10.95
N THR A 145 2.27 -17.73 11.18
CA THR A 145 3.00 -17.74 12.44
C THR A 145 3.21 -16.31 12.90
N ILE A 146 2.82 -16.02 14.13
CA ILE A 146 3.06 -14.74 14.78
C ILE A 146 4.28 -14.88 15.66
N ARG A 147 5.20 -13.93 15.56
CA ARG A 147 6.39 -13.85 16.41
C ARG A 147 6.48 -12.46 17.03
N ASP A 148 6.62 -12.45 18.35
CA ASP A 148 6.90 -11.22 19.09
C ASP A 148 8.41 -11.18 19.36
N THR A 149 9.05 -10.11 18.93
CA THR A 149 10.46 -9.82 19.19
C THR A 149 10.55 -8.61 20.09
N LYS A 150 11.18 -8.76 21.24
CA LYS A 150 11.47 -7.62 22.11
C LYS A 150 12.61 -6.81 21.48
N LEU A 151 12.38 -5.52 21.35
CA LEU A 151 13.37 -4.56 20.91
C LEU A 151 13.68 -3.64 22.10
N ASP A 152 14.89 -3.72 22.60
CA ASP A 152 15.37 -2.80 23.64
C ASP A 152 15.84 -1.52 22.96
N ASN A 153 15.20 -0.42 23.30
CA ASN A 153 15.58 0.88 22.79
C ASN A 153 16.79 1.38 23.60
N THR A 154 17.93 1.48 22.94
CA THR A 154 19.18 1.92 23.57
C THR A 154 19.21 3.42 23.91
N ILE A 155 18.26 4.19 23.39
CA ILE A 155 18.23 5.66 23.59
C ILE A 155 17.51 6.03 24.89
N ASP A 156 16.39 5.40 25.21
CA ASP A 156 15.54 5.75 26.34
C ASP A 156 15.32 4.58 27.34
N GLY A 157 15.93 3.42 27.07
CA GLY A 157 15.80 2.23 27.92
C GLY A 157 14.42 1.57 27.86
N SER A 158 13.53 2.02 26.98
CA SER A 158 12.22 1.41 26.81
C SER A 158 12.33 0.09 26.05
N THR A 159 11.42 -0.85 26.36
CA THR A 159 11.28 -2.08 25.60
C THR A 159 10.02 -2.00 24.76
N SER A 160 10.16 -2.13 23.44
CA SER A 160 9.04 -2.28 22.52
C SER A 160 8.89 -3.72 22.05
N ILE A 161 7.69 -4.12 21.68
CA ILE A 161 7.42 -5.43 21.10
C ILE A 161 7.16 -5.24 19.60
N LEU A 162 8.09 -5.77 18.79
CA LEU A 162 7.87 -5.88 17.36
C LEU A 162 7.15 -7.20 17.07
N ARG A 163 5.90 -7.10 16.65
CA ARG A 163 5.12 -8.25 16.22
C ARG A 163 5.28 -8.47 14.71
N THR A 164 5.73 -9.65 14.33
CA THR A 164 5.89 -10.04 12.93
C THR A 164 4.97 -11.21 12.60
N VAL A 165 4.35 -11.14 11.43
CA VAL A 165 3.53 -12.22 10.90
C VAL A 165 4.26 -12.87 9.72
N LYS A 166 4.48 -14.15 9.81
CA LYS A 166 5.03 -14.95 8.71
C LYS A 166 3.94 -15.81 8.11
N ILE A 167 3.65 -15.60 6.83
CA ILE A 167 2.77 -16.51 6.08
C ILE A 167 3.59 -17.74 5.71
N GLY A 168 3.07 -18.89 6.09
CA GLY A 168 3.78 -20.16 5.92
C GLY A 168 3.82 -20.67 4.47
N ASN A 169 4.59 -21.70 4.25
CA ASN A 169 4.61 -22.45 3.01
C ASN A 169 4.08 -23.87 3.29
N PRO A 170 3.04 -24.36 2.60
CA PRO A 170 2.37 -23.68 1.48
C PRO A 170 1.58 -22.44 1.90
N PHE A 171 1.46 -21.47 0.97
CA PHE A 171 0.65 -20.27 1.17
C PHE A 171 -0.82 -20.65 1.39
N LYS A 172 -1.37 -20.22 2.51
CA LYS A 172 -2.78 -20.43 2.81
C LYS A 172 -3.28 -19.31 3.71
N LEU A 173 -4.13 -18.44 3.16
CA LEU A 173 -4.92 -17.48 3.92
C LEU A 173 -6.40 -17.80 3.73
N THR A 174 -7.17 -17.64 4.78
CA THR A 174 -8.61 -17.86 4.77
C THR A 174 -9.30 -16.69 5.45
N PHE A 175 -10.34 -16.17 4.84
CA PHE A 175 -11.13 -15.05 5.36
C PHE A 175 -12.55 -15.47 5.71
N HIS A 176 -13.09 -14.81 6.73
CA HIS A 176 -14.51 -14.85 7.03
C HIS A 176 -15.28 -13.98 6.04
N LYS A 177 -16.16 -14.56 5.25
CA LYS A 177 -16.94 -13.86 4.22
C LYS A 177 -17.65 -12.61 4.75
N ASN A 178 -18.27 -12.72 5.92
CA ASN A 178 -19.05 -11.63 6.50
C ASN A 178 -18.19 -10.48 7.07
N MET A 179 -16.87 -10.64 7.16
CA MET A 179 -15.95 -9.65 7.68
C MET A 179 -15.14 -8.96 6.57
N ILE A 180 -15.31 -9.38 5.32
CA ILE A 180 -14.68 -8.72 4.17
C ILE A 180 -15.44 -7.41 3.92
N PRO A 181 -14.73 -6.27 3.77
CA PRO A 181 -15.40 -5.00 3.53
C PRO A 181 -16.05 -4.97 2.14
N GLN A 182 -17.08 -4.15 2.00
CA GLN A 182 -17.67 -3.84 0.70
C GLN A 182 -16.79 -2.82 -0.05
N SER A 183 -15.55 -3.23 -0.32
CA SER A 183 -14.56 -2.46 -1.06
C SER A 183 -13.74 -3.40 -1.94
N ASN A 184 -13.20 -2.88 -3.03
CA ASN A 184 -12.36 -3.65 -3.95
C ASN A 184 -10.87 -3.58 -3.59
N ILE A 185 -10.49 -2.65 -2.69
CA ILE A 185 -9.16 -2.55 -2.10
C ILE A 185 -9.31 -2.35 -0.59
N TRP A 186 -8.54 -3.10 0.19
CA TRP A 186 -8.48 -2.89 1.65
C TRP A 186 -7.18 -3.40 2.24
N HIS A 187 -6.85 -2.88 3.41
CA HIS A 187 -5.84 -3.49 4.27
C HIS A 187 -6.48 -4.55 5.18
N GLY A 188 -5.96 -5.75 5.12
CA GLY A 188 -6.27 -6.79 6.09
C GLY A 188 -5.33 -6.67 7.29
N THR A 189 -5.85 -6.43 8.49
CA THR A 189 -5.04 -6.39 9.70
C THR A 189 -4.89 -7.78 10.28
N ILE A 190 -3.66 -8.25 10.37
CA ILE A 190 -3.26 -9.43 11.10
C ILE A 190 -2.40 -8.93 12.26
N ASP A 191 -2.97 -8.83 13.48
CA ASP A 191 -2.23 -8.38 14.68
C ASP A 191 -1.27 -7.22 14.42
N ASP A 192 -1.79 -6.11 13.85
CA ASP A 192 -1.07 -4.90 13.47
C ASP A 192 -0.20 -4.98 12.20
N VAL A 193 -0.08 -6.13 11.56
CA VAL A 193 0.52 -6.22 10.22
C VAL A 193 -0.53 -5.95 9.16
N ASN A 194 -0.24 -4.99 8.29
CA ASN A 194 -1.16 -4.56 7.24
C ASN A 194 -0.78 -5.17 5.91
N GLU A 195 -1.51 -6.17 5.51
CA GLU A 195 -1.42 -6.74 4.18
C GLU A 195 -2.46 -6.10 3.24
N LEU A 196 -2.12 -6.00 1.98
CA LEU A 196 -2.99 -5.40 0.98
C LEU A 196 -3.75 -6.46 0.19
N PHE A 197 -5.07 -6.27 0.09
CA PHE A 197 -5.96 -7.19 -0.62
C PHE A 197 -6.75 -6.48 -1.69
N PHE A 198 -6.92 -7.17 -2.81
CA PHE A 198 -7.76 -6.76 -3.93
C PHE A 198 -8.88 -7.77 -4.16
N SER A 199 -10.04 -7.28 -4.60
CA SER A 199 -11.12 -8.13 -5.08
C SER A 199 -10.81 -8.74 -6.44
N GLU A 200 -11.51 -9.81 -6.77
CA GLU A 200 -11.47 -10.40 -8.12
C GLU A 200 -11.90 -9.39 -9.21
N ALA A 201 -12.92 -8.60 -8.92
CA ALA A 201 -13.42 -7.58 -9.85
C ALA A 201 -12.33 -6.56 -10.21
N LEU A 202 -11.56 -6.07 -9.23
CA LEU A 202 -10.47 -5.14 -9.47
C LEU A 202 -9.35 -5.81 -10.29
N ILE A 203 -8.95 -7.02 -9.92
CA ILE A 203 -7.92 -7.76 -10.67
C ILE A 203 -8.32 -7.97 -12.13
N ALA A 204 -9.58 -8.33 -12.37
CA ALA A 204 -10.10 -8.50 -13.72
C ALA A 204 -10.04 -7.20 -14.53
N ARG A 205 -10.44 -6.06 -13.94
CA ARG A 205 -10.39 -4.75 -14.59
C ARG A 205 -8.96 -4.30 -14.90
N VAL A 206 -8.03 -4.49 -13.97
CA VAL A 206 -6.61 -4.16 -14.16
C VAL A 206 -6.02 -4.97 -15.32
N ARG A 207 -6.33 -6.26 -15.40
CA ARG A 207 -5.89 -7.12 -16.50
C ARG A 207 -6.52 -6.73 -17.84
N GLN A 208 -7.83 -6.46 -17.86
CA GLN A 208 -8.55 -6.03 -19.05
C GLN A 208 -8.00 -4.73 -19.63
N ALA A 209 -7.61 -3.79 -18.77
CA ALA A 209 -6.99 -2.53 -19.16
C ALA A 209 -5.52 -2.65 -19.59
N GLY A 210 -4.92 -3.84 -19.49
CA GLY A 210 -3.52 -4.07 -19.86
C GLY A 210 -2.51 -3.34 -18.97
N LEU A 211 -2.89 -3.02 -17.73
CA LEU A 211 -2.01 -2.35 -16.79
C LEU A 211 -0.87 -3.29 -16.33
N SER A 212 0.14 -2.70 -15.74
CA SER A 212 1.31 -3.43 -15.21
C SER A 212 0.89 -4.63 -14.37
N PRO A 213 1.51 -5.80 -14.55
CA PRO A 213 1.13 -7.01 -13.85
C PRO A 213 1.30 -6.86 -12.34
N LEU A 214 0.31 -7.36 -11.60
CA LEU A 214 0.33 -7.44 -10.15
C LEU A 214 0.87 -8.80 -9.70
N ASN A 215 1.72 -8.82 -8.70
CA ASN A 215 2.10 -10.04 -8.01
C ASN A 215 1.02 -10.38 -6.99
N ILE A 216 0.21 -11.39 -7.28
CA ILE A 216 -0.98 -11.73 -6.46
C ILE A 216 -0.98 -13.19 -6.04
N ARG A 217 -1.58 -13.44 -4.86
CA ARG A 217 -1.86 -14.79 -4.37
C ARG A 217 -3.32 -14.90 -3.96
N SER A 218 -3.98 -15.94 -4.42
CA SER A 218 -5.39 -16.19 -4.10
C SER A 218 -5.58 -16.47 -2.60
N VAL A 219 -6.66 -15.93 -2.05
CA VAL A 219 -7.08 -16.11 -0.65
C VAL A 219 -8.41 -16.85 -0.65
N LYS A 220 -8.54 -17.85 0.23
CA LYS A 220 -9.78 -18.59 0.40
C LYS A 220 -10.78 -17.76 1.21
N ILE A 221 -12.04 -17.76 0.79
CA ILE A 221 -13.16 -17.14 1.51
C ILE A 221 -14.10 -18.25 2.02
N LEU A 222 -14.48 -18.22 3.29
CA LEU A 222 -15.39 -19.16 3.94
C LEU A 222 -16.55 -18.45 4.64
#